data_a4b1797dcbf5d2ba2449d4fe8a9f390a
#
_entry.id   a4b1797dcbf5d2ba2449d4fe8a9f390a
#
_cell.length_a   1.000
_cell.length_b   1.000
_cell.length_c   1.000
_cell.angle_alpha   90.00
_cell.angle_beta   90.00
_cell.angle_gamma   90.00
#
_symmetry.space_group_name_H-M   'P 1'
#
loop_
_entity.id
_entity.type
_entity.pdbx_description
1 polymer ?
#
loop_
_entity_poly.entity_id
_entity_poly.type
_entity_poly.pdbx_seq_one_letter_code
_entity_poly.pdbx_strand_id
1 'polypeptide(L)'
;EPMSCSIGAFNAAYHTKMGVYHHEMGIKQGGKLAIMAGAGPMGLGALTYALHRDVRPSMVVVTDVNEDRLARAEALFPPAEVKKKDGIDLHFVNTGKMENPAAELREMTGGTGFDDVFCYAPVAAVVELCSAVLGRDGCLNFFAGPTDKQFSAKMNFYDVHYNSTHVMGTTGGNTADMIESLELTASGRIDPAVMVTHIGGLDAAAETTLNLPKIPGGKKLIYTHLTMPLTALTDLRAK
;
A
#
# COMPACT_ATOMS: atom_id res chain seq x y z
N GLU A 1 0.10 -11.22 10.47
CA GLU A 1 0.56 -9.93 11.04
C GLU A 1 0.74 -8.85 9.96
N PRO A 2 1.52 -9.02 8.86
CA PRO A 2 1.70 -7.94 7.88
C PRO A 2 0.41 -7.41 7.27
N MET A 3 -0.60 -8.24 7.09
CA MET A 3 -1.92 -7.81 6.61
C MET A 3 -2.65 -6.95 7.62
N SER A 4 -2.56 -7.25 8.92
CA SER A 4 -3.19 -6.44 9.96
C SER A 4 -2.66 -5.01 10.00
N CYS A 5 -1.38 -4.80 9.68
CA CYS A 5 -0.82 -3.46 9.57
C CYS A 5 -1.51 -2.65 8.44
N SER A 6 -1.73 -3.28 7.28
CA SER A 6 -2.49 -2.63 6.19
C SER A 6 -3.94 -2.37 6.59
N ILE A 7 -4.61 -3.33 7.20
CA ILE A 7 -5.99 -3.20 7.70
C ILE A 7 -6.10 -2.03 8.68
N GLY A 8 -5.21 -1.98 9.68
CA GLY A 8 -5.18 -0.88 10.66
C GLY A 8 -4.96 0.49 10.02
N ALA A 9 -4.11 0.59 8.99
CA ALA A 9 -3.90 1.83 8.27
C ALA A 9 -5.17 2.29 7.54
N PHE A 10 -5.90 1.38 6.89
CA PHE A 10 -7.17 1.70 6.25
C PHE A 10 -8.27 2.09 7.24
N ASN A 11 -8.35 1.39 8.37
CA ASN A 11 -9.35 1.65 9.40
C ASN A 11 -9.08 2.97 10.15
N ALA A 12 -7.81 3.39 10.22
CA ALA A 12 -7.41 4.63 10.87
C ALA A 12 -7.43 5.87 9.95
N ALA A 13 -7.49 5.71 8.63
CA ALA A 13 -7.79 6.82 7.72
C ALA A 13 -9.15 7.42 8.09
N TYR A 14 -9.38 8.68 7.79
CA TYR A 14 -10.67 9.32 8.05
C TYR A 14 -10.95 10.44 7.06
N HIS A 15 -12.23 10.77 6.93
CA HIS A 15 -12.74 11.90 6.18
C HIS A 15 -13.63 12.76 7.04
N THR A 16 -13.77 14.03 6.66
CA THR A 16 -14.62 14.98 7.37
C THR A 16 -15.74 15.46 6.47
N LYS A 17 -16.87 15.79 7.07
CA LYS A 17 -17.97 16.41 6.36
C LYS A 17 -17.91 17.92 6.58
N MET A 18 -17.88 18.69 5.50
CA MET A 18 -17.81 20.15 5.60
C MET A 18 -18.92 20.71 6.50
N GLY A 19 -18.53 21.56 7.44
CA GLY A 19 -19.44 22.18 8.40
C GLY A 19 -19.89 21.30 9.56
N VAL A 20 -19.38 20.07 9.64
CA VAL A 20 -19.63 19.13 10.74
C VAL A 20 -18.30 18.66 11.30
N TYR A 21 -18.07 18.89 12.59
CA TYR A 21 -16.85 18.39 13.29
C TYR A 21 -17.00 16.91 13.63
N HIS A 22 -17.03 16.08 12.59
CA HIS A 22 -17.24 14.64 12.67
C HIS A 22 -16.25 13.92 11.76
N HIS A 23 -15.62 12.87 12.24
CA HIS A 23 -14.76 12.01 11.45
C HIS A 23 -15.49 10.74 11.04
N GLU A 24 -15.58 10.52 9.74
CA GLU A 24 -16.02 9.26 9.14
C GLU A 24 -14.77 8.39 8.95
N MET A 25 -14.62 7.36 9.80
CA MET A 25 -13.43 6.50 9.82
C MET A 25 -13.36 5.58 8.61
N GLY A 26 -12.16 5.31 8.17
CA GLY A 26 -11.85 4.49 7.00
C GLY A 26 -11.59 5.33 5.75
N ILE A 27 -11.26 4.66 4.65
CA ILE A 27 -11.10 5.29 3.34
C ILE A 27 -12.47 5.71 2.79
N LYS A 28 -12.47 6.65 1.85
CA LYS A 28 -13.70 7.12 1.23
C LYS A 28 -14.32 6.06 0.32
N GLN A 29 -15.59 5.72 0.57
CA GLN A 29 -16.35 4.81 -0.29
C GLN A 29 -16.48 5.37 -1.71
N GLY A 30 -16.07 4.58 -2.71
CA GLY A 30 -16.09 5.02 -4.11
C GLY A 30 -15.06 6.10 -4.43
N GLY A 31 -14.18 6.45 -3.50
CA GLY A 31 -13.11 7.43 -3.64
C GLY A 31 -11.98 6.96 -4.55
N LYS A 32 -10.99 7.81 -4.71
CA LYS A 32 -9.77 7.57 -5.48
C LYS A 32 -8.61 7.36 -4.52
N LEU A 33 -7.99 6.20 -4.57
CA LEU A 33 -6.88 5.79 -3.71
C LEU A 33 -5.55 5.79 -4.46
N ALA A 34 -4.52 6.41 -3.91
CA ALA A 34 -3.14 6.25 -4.36
C ALA A 34 -2.32 5.44 -3.34
N ILE A 35 -1.58 4.43 -3.81
CA ILE A 35 -0.64 3.62 -3.03
C ILE A 35 0.77 3.96 -3.52
N MET A 36 1.39 4.93 -2.86
CA MET A 36 2.64 5.55 -3.30
C MET A 36 3.87 4.75 -2.86
N ALA A 37 4.80 4.47 -3.82
CA ALA A 37 5.90 3.53 -3.65
C ALA A 37 5.39 2.14 -3.21
N GLY A 38 4.26 1.71 -3.77
CA GLY A 38 3.42 0.63 -3.29
C GLY A 38 3.56 -0.70 -4.00
N ALA A 39 4.45 -0.86 -4.98
CA ALA A 39 4.65 -2.16 -5.64
C ALA A 39 5.51 -3.14 -4.82
N GLY A 40 5.93 -2.74 -3.60
CA GLY A 40 6.56 -3.61 -2.61
C GLY A 40 5.55 -4.47 -1.84
N PRO A 41 6.04 -5.38 -0.95
CA PRO A 41 5.17 -6.36 -0.29
C PRO A 41 4.05 -5.73 0.54
N MET A 42 4.33 -4.66 1.27
CA MET A 42 3.31 -4.01 2.11
C MET A 42 2.26 -3.27 1.26
N GLY A 43 2.67 -2.61 0.18
CA GLY A 43 1.73 -1.98 -0.74
C GLY A 43 0.87 -3.00 -1.51
N LEU A 44 1.41 -4.17 -1.86
CA LEU A 44 0.60 -5.27 -2.45
C LEU A 44 -0.39 -5.84 -1.42
N GLY A 45 -0.01 -5.91 -0.14
CA GLY A 45 -0.93 -6.23 0.95
C GLY A 45 -2.06 -5.20 1.06
N ALA A 46 -1.74 -3.91 0.97
CA ALA A 46 -2.73 -2.85 0.94
C ALA A 46 -3.64 -2.93 -0.30
N LEU A 47 -3.07 -3.20 -1.46
CA LEU A 47 -3.83 -3.34 -2.71
C LEU A 47 -4.85 -4.48 -2.60
N THR A 48 -4.42 -5.69 -2.18
CA THR A 48 -5.37 -6.81 -2.06
C THR A 48 -6.48 -6.48 -1.05
N TYR A 49 -6.18 -5.78 0.03
CA TYR A 49 -7.20 -5.35 0.98
C TYR A 49 -8.14 -4.29 0.39
N ALA A 50 -7.61 -3.28 -0.31
CA ALA A 50 -8.42 -2.25 -0.97
C ALA A 50 -9.43 -2.82 -1.96
N LEU A 51 -9.04 -3.88 -2.69
CA LEU A 51 -9.89 -4.53 -3.69
C LEU A 51 -11.00 -5.39 -3.07
N HIS A 52 -10.80 -5.94 -1.85
CA HIS A 52 -11.66 -6.98 -1.31
C HIS A 52 -12.36 -6.63 0.01
N ARG A 53 -12.09 -5.44 0.59
CA ARG A 53 -12.84 -4.94 1.74
C ARG A 53 -14.26 -4.48 1.37
N ASP A 54 -15.09 -4.21 2.36
CA ASP A 54 -16.49 -3.79 2.11
C ASP A 54 -16.56 -2.34 1.61
N VAL A 55 -15.83 -1.41 2.22
CA VAL A 55 -15.70 -0.01 1.77
C VAL A 55 -14.58 0.06 0.74
N ARG A 56 -14.91 0.16 -0.55
CA ARG A 56 -13.94 0.07 -1.65
C ARG A 56 -13.79 1.39 -2.41
N PRO A 57 -12.58 1.70 -2.93
CA PRO A 57 -12.38 2.81 -3.85
C PRO A 57 -13.00 2.49 -5.22
N SER A 58 -13.23 3.51 -6.04
CA SER A 58 -13.60 3.34 -7.46
C SER A 58 -12.38 3.30 -8.38
N MET A 59 -11.26 3.88 -7.92
CA MET A 59 -9.98 3.91 -8.62
C MET A 59 -8.84 3.63 -7.64
N VAL A 60 -7.85 2.86 -8.07
CA VAL A 60 -6.59 2.65 -7.34
C VAL A 60 -5.42 2.92 -8.29
N VAL A 61 -4.49 3.77 -7.86
CA VAL A 61 -3.23 4.01 -8.56
C VAL A 61 -2.09 3.54 -7.67
N VAL A 62 -1.35 2.53 -8.10
CA VAL A 62 -0.14 2.04 -7.43
C VAL A 62 1.07 2.60 -8.14
N THR A 63 1.93 3.31 -7.41
CA THR A 63 3.16 3.87 -7.98
C THR A 63 4.41 3.16 -7.46
N ASP A 64 5.44 3.13 -8.26
CA ASP A 64 6.81 2.76 -7.87
C ASP A 64 7.78 3.36 -8.90
N VAL A 65 9.09 3.28 -8.66
CA VAL A 65 10.14 3.61 -9.63
C VAL A 65 10.80 2.36 -10.19
N ASN A 66 10.53 1.20 -9.61
CA ASN A 66 11.10 -0.08 -9.99
C ASN A 66 10.17 -0.84 -10.95
N GLU A 67 10.59 -0.99 -12.19
CA GLU A 67 9.84 -1.65 -13.26
C GLU A 67 9.50 -3.12 -12.96
N ASP A 68 10.45 -3.87 -12.40
CA ASP A 68 10.23 -5.29 -12.10
C ASP A 68 9.15 -5.48 -11.03
N ARG A 69 9.12 -4.56 -10.05
CA ARG A 69 8.08 -4.57 -9.02
C ARG A 69 6.71 -4.23 -9.61
N LEU A 70 6.64 -3.22 -10.48
CA LEU A 70 5.40 -2.84 -11.16
C LEU A 70 4.91 -3.96 -12.06
N ALA A 71 5.79 -4.56 -12.88
CA ALA A 71 5.44 -5.69 -13.74
C ALA A 71 4.93 -6.90 -12.93
N ARG A 72 5.58 -7.21 -11.80
CA ARG A 72 5.10 -8.26 -10.89
C ARG A 72 3.74 -7.93 -10.29
N ALA A 73 3.53 -6.69 -9.87
CA ALA A 73 2.27 -6.23 -9.31
C ALA A 73 1.13 -6.34 -10.34
N GLU A 74 1.36 -5.91 -11.56
CA GLU A 74 0.41 -5.99 -12.67
C GLU A 74 0.09 -7.44 -13.04
N ALA A 75 1.09 -8.35 -13.02
CA ALA A 75 0.87 -9.77 -13.24
C ALA A 75 0.04 -10.43 -12.13
N LEU A 76 0.14 -9.98 -10.89
CA LEU A 76 -0.66 -10.46 -9.75
C LEU A 76 -2.09 -9.89 -9.76
N PHE A 77 -2.25 -8.67 -10.23
CA PHE A 77 -3.52 -7.94 -10.25
C PHE A 77 -3.75 -7.31 -11.65
N PRO A 78 -4.07 -8.12 -12.68
CA PRO A 78 -4.28 -7.59 -14.03
C PRO A 78 -5.42 -6.56 -14.04
N PRO A 79 -5.18 -5.30 -14.46
CA PRO A 79 -6.16 -4.22 -14.35
C PRO A 79 -7.50 -4.52 -15.04
N ALA A 80 -7.45 -5.18 -16.20
CA ALA A 80 -8.66 -5.56 -16.94
C ALA A 80 -9.52 -6.57 -16.17
N GLU A 81 -8.89 -7.51 -15.47
CA GLU A 81 -9.61 -8.51 -14.66
C GLU A 81 -10.19 -7.85 -13.39
N VAL A 82 -9.43 -6.98 -12.72
CA VAL A 82 -9.90 -6.20 -11.56
C VAL A 82 -11.10 -5.34 -11.98
N LYS A 83 -11.01 -4.65 -13.12
CA LYS A 83 -12.14 -3.85 -13.63
C LYS A 83 -13.36 -4.70 -13.89
N LYS A 84 -13.20 -5.85 -14.52
CA LYS A 84 -14.31 -6.77 -14.84
C LYS A 84 -14.96 -7.38 -13.59
N LYS A 85 -14.14 -7.80 -12.63
CA LYS A 85 -14.59 -8.49 -11.41
C LYS A 85 -15.12 -7.55 -10.34
N ASP A 86 -14.39 -6.47 -10.09
CA ASP A 86 -14.57 -5.61 -8.91
C ASP A 86 -15.11 -4.21 -9.27
N GLY A 87 -15.11 -3.85 -10.56
CA GLY A 87 -15.55 -2.53 -11.04
C GLY A 87 -14.55 -1.41 -10.78
N ILE A 88 -13.37 -1.72 -10.24
CA ILE A 88 -12.35 -0.76 -9.83
C ILE A 88 -11.39 -0.46 -10.98
N ASP A 89 -11.10 0.82 -11.21
CA ASP A 89 -10.06 1.25 -12.15
C ASP A 89 -8.69 1.15 -11.48
N LEU A 90 -7.91 0.13 -11.85
CA LEU A 90 -6.57 -0.11 -11.31
C LEU A 90 -5.50 0.34 -12.30
N HIS A 91 -4.49 1.07 -11.81
CA HIS A 91 -3.36 1.53 -12.60
C HIS A 91 -2.05 1.28 -11.87
N PHE A 92 -1.02 0.84 -12.62
CA PHE A 92 0.36 0.73 -12.16
C PHE A 92 1.20 1.76 -12.90
N VAL A 93 1.91 2.63 -12.17
CA VAL A 93 2.53 3.80 -12.75
C VAL A 93 3.97 3.98 -12.25
N ASN A 94 4.90 4.15 -13.18
CA ASN A 94 6.28 4.48 -12.86
C ASN A 94 6.46 6.00 -12.75
N THR A 95 6.50 6.52 -11.52
CA THR A 95 6.69 7.96 -11.28
C THR A 95 8.10 8.46 -11.62
N GLY A 96 9.07 7.58 -11.73
CA GLY A 96 10.43 7.93 -12.17
C GLY A 96 10.52 8.26 -13.66
N LYS A 97 9.50 7.95 -14.45
CA LYS A 97 9.41 8.24 -15.88
C LYS A 97 8.54 9.47 -16.21
N MET A 98 7.88 10.03 -15.21
CA MET A 98 7.04 11.20 -15.36
C MET A 98 7.88 12.48 -15.35
N GLU A 99 7.53 13.41 -16.20
CA GLU A 99 8.15 14.74 -16.23
C GLU A 99 7.67 15.58 -15.04
N ASN A 100 6.37 15.53 -14.76
CA ASN A 100 5.76 16.18 -13.60
C ASN A 100 4.80 15.22 -12.88
N PRO A 101 5.33 14.35 -11.96
CA PRO A 101 4.53 13.31 -11.31
C PRO A 101 3.27 13.84 -10.61
N ALA A 102 3.35 15.01 -9.98
CA ALA A 102 2.21 15.58 -9.28
C ALA A 102 1.08 15.99 -10.24
N ALA A 103 1.41 16.64 -11.33
CA ALA A 103 0.44 17.07 -12.34
C ALA A 103 -0.18 15.86 -13.06
N GLU A 104 0.66 14.92 -13.51
CA GLU A 104 0.22 13.73 -14.24
C GLU A 104 -0.67 12.81 -13.39
N LEU A 105 -0.31 12.58 -12.12
CA LEU A 105 -1.15 11.80 -11.20
C LEU A 105 -2.49 12.52 -10.90
N ARG A 106 -2.48 13.85 -10.77
CA ARG A 106 -3.74 14.60 -10.62
C ARG A 106 -4.61 14.53 -11.86
N GLU A 107 -4.02 14.56 -13.04
CA GLU A 107 -4.76 14.42 -14.32
C GLU A 107 -5.50 13.09 -14.39
N MET A 108 -4.91 11.98 -13.93
CA MET A 108 -5.57 10.67 -13.84
C MET A 108 -6.87 10.73 -13.03
N THR A 109 -6.96 11.65 -12.08
CA THR A 109 -8.16 11.86 -11.25
C THR A 109 -9.14 12.87 -11.83
N GLY A 110 -8.91 13.37 -13.04
CA GLY A 110 -9.65 14.49 -13.63
C GLY A 110 -9.37 15.82 -12.93
N GLY A 111 -8.17 16.00 -12.38
CA GLY A 111 -7.71 17.21 -11.71
C GLY A 111 -8.15 17.36 -10.25
N THR A 112 -9.04 16.48 -9.75
CA THR A 112 -9.60 16.60 -8.38
C THR A 112 -8.63 16.17 -7.28
N GLY A 113 -7.61 15.37 -7.61
CA GLY A 113 -6.71 14.72 -6.65
C GLY A 113 -7.32 13.45 -6.05
N PHE A 114 -6.54 12.79 -5.19
CA PHE A 114 -6.92 11.55 -4.52
C PHE A 114 -7.60 11.83 -3.19
N ASP A 115 -8.61 11.02 -2.87
CA ASP A 115 -9.28 11.08 -1.58
C ASP A 115 -8.40 10.46 -0.48
N ASP A 116 -7.72 9.35 -0.79
CA ASP A 116 -6.82 8.65 0.10
C ASP A 116 -5.46 8.44 -0.57
N VAL A 117 -4.38 8.74 0.15
CA VAL A 117 -3.00 8.54 -0.32
C VAL A 117 -2.20 7.81 0.75
N PHE A 118 -1.73 6.61 0.44
CA PHE A 118 -0.92 5.80 1.34
C PHE A 118 0.54 5.83 0.92
N CYS A 119 1.44 6.25 1.82
CA CYS A 119 2.87 6.39 1.55
C CYS A 119 3.66 5.21 2.11
N TYR A 120 4.29 4.42 1.23
CA TYR A 120 5.04 3.20 1.60
C TYR A 120 6.56 3.36 1.60
N ALA A 121 7.08 4.55 1.33
CA ALA A 121 8.51 4.82 1.37
C ALA A 121 8.84 5.99 2.32
N PRO A 122 9.82 5.84 3.24
CA PRO A 122 10.29 6.93 4.10
C PRO A 122 11.30 7.82 3.34
N VAL A 123 10.81 8.45 2.27
CA VAL A 123 11.59 9.35 1.39
C VAL A 123 10.86 10.67 1.31
N ALA A 124 11.51 11.77 1.68
CA ALA A 124 10.89 13.08 1.77
C ALA A 124 10.20 13.50 0.47
N ALA A 125 10.85 13.31 -0.68
CA ALA A 125 10.25 13.64 -1.98
C ALA A 125 8.98 12.83 -2.29
N VAL A 126 8.89 11.58 -1.81
CA VAL A 126 7.67 10.76 -1.96
C VAL A 126 6.55 11.30 -1.07
N VAL A 127 6.85 11.70 0.17
CA VAL A 127 5.86 12.31 1.09
C VAL A 127 5.36 13.64 0.54
N GLU A 128 6.26 14.46 -0.01
CA GLU A 128 5.93 15.74 -0.64
C GLU A 128 5.02 15.52 -1.86
N LEU A 129 5.31 14.50 -2.69
CA LEU A 129 4.44 14.09 -3.79
C LEU A 129 3.08 13.61 -3.30
N CYS A 130 3.04 12.81 -2.22
CA CYS A 130 1.78 12.39 -1.61
C CYS A 130 0.92 13.59 -1.21
N SER A 131 1.52 14.60 -0.56
CA SER A 131 0.83 15.85 -0.20
C SER A 131 0.31 16.59 -1.42
N ALA A 132 1.11 16.67 -2.50
CA ALA A 132 0.76 17.42 -3.72
C ALA A 132 -0.39 16.81 -4.53
N VAL A 133 -0.65 15.51 -4.38
CA VAL A 133 -1.71 14.81 -5.13
C VAL A 133 -3.02 14.65 -4.35
N LEU A 134 -3.07 15.06 -3.09
CA LEU A 134 -4.31 15.04 -2.29
C LEU A 134 -5.40 15.89 -2.92
N GLY A 135 -6.60 15.36 -2.92
CA GLY A 135 -7.82 16.08 -3.23
C GLY A 135 -8.38 16.82 -2.01
N ARG A 136 -9.58 17.39 -2.17
CA ARG A 136 -10.29 18.04 -1.07
C ARG A 136 -10.68 17.00 -0.02
N ASP A 137 -10.47 17.33 1.26
CA ASP A 137 -10.62 16.42 2.40
C ASP A 137 -9.75 15.15 2.28
N GLY A 138 -8.65 15.26 1.52
CA GLY A 138 -7.76 14.14 1.25
C GLY A 138 -6.95 13.72 2.47
N CYS A 139 -6.92 12.41 2.73
CA CYS A 139 -6.20 11.79 3.83
C CYS A 139 -4.87 11.22 3.35
N LEU A 140 -3.75 11.75 3.84
CA LEU A 140 -2.42 11.13 3.70
C LEU A 140 -2.16 10.18 4.86
N ASN A 141 -2.14 8.88 4.59
CA ASN A 141 -1.65 7.88 5.53
C ASN A 141 -0.15 7.66 5.34
N PHE A 142 0.65 8.12 6.29
CA PHE A 142 2.09 7.87 6.31
C PHE A 142 2.36 6.50 6.94
N PHE A 143 2.32 5.47 6.11
CA PHE A 143 2.52 4.07 6.52
C PHE A 143 4.00 3.72 6.72
N ALA A 144 4.90 4.37 5.99
CA ALA A 144 6.34 4.09 6.05
C ALA A 144 6.93 4.38 7.44
N GLY A 145 7.79 3.50 7.91
CA GLY A 145 8.49 3.64 9.19
C GLY A 145 9.92 4.15 8.99
N PRO A 146 10.21 5.45 9.13
CA PRO A 146 11.58 5.96 9.08
C PRO A 146 12.38 5.49 10.30
N THR A 147 13.66 5.20 10.09
CA THR A 147 14.61 4.89 11.16
C THR A 147 15.23 6.15 11.77
N ASP A 148 15.27 7.23 11.01
CA ASP A 148 15.73 8.53 11.48
C ASP A 148 14.61 9.26 12.22
N LYS A 149 14.85 9.56 13.50
CA LYS A 149 13.90 10.30 14.35
C LYS A 149 13.68 11.75 13.91
N GLN A 150 14.56 12.30 13.10
CA GLN A 150 14.49 13.67 12.57
C GLN A 150 13.90 13.69 11.14
N PHE A 151 13.46 12.55 10.62
CA PHE A 151 12.85 12.50 9.30
C PHE A 151 11.72 13.52 9.17
N SER A 152 11.77 14.35 8.14
CA SER A 152 10.81 15.41 7.87
C SER A 152 10.59 15.58 6.37
N ALA A 153 9.45 16.13 6.00
CA ALA A 153 9.09 16.47 4.63
C ALA A 153 8.20 17.72 4.62
N LYS A 154 8.17 18.43 3.50
CA LYS A 154 7.32 19.61 3.34
C LYS A 154 5.87 19.20 3.08
N MET A 155 4.95 19.99 3.62
CA MET A 155 3.52 19.85 3.37
C MET A 155 2.94 21.22 3.00
N ASN A 156 1.94 21.22 2.10
CA ASN A 156 1.27 22.45 1.71
C ASN A 156 0.18 22.83 2.72
N PHE A 157 0.46 23.78 3.61
CA PHE A 157 -0.49 24.24 4.62
C PHE A 157 -1.65 25.08 4.05
N TYR A 158 -1.53 25.58 2.81
CA TYR A 158 -2.67 26.17 2.12
C TYR A 158 -3.77 25.11 1.89
N ASP A 159 -3.37 23.93 1.44
CA ASP A 159 -4.31 22.82 1.23
C ASP A 159 -4.89 22.28 2.54
N VAL A 160 -4.11 22.27 3.63
CA VAL A 160 -4.62 21.94 4.96
C VAL A 160 -5.75 22.91 5.35
N HIS A 161 -5.56 24.20 5.11
CA HIS A 161 -6.54 25.22 5.51
C HIS A 161 -7.76 25.28 4.59
N TYR A 162 -7.55 25.32 3.27
CA TYR A 162 -8.62 25.55 2.31
C TYR A 162 -9.25 24.27 1.75
N ASN A 163 -8.49 23.18 1.71
CA ASN A 163 -8.94 21.90 1.16
C ASN A 163 -9.14 20.83 2.24
N SER A 164 -8.91 21.16 3.52
CA SER A 164 -9.06 20.23 4.65
C SER A 164 -8.19 18.97 4.53
N THR A 165 -7.07 19.04 3.81
CA THR A 165 -6.16 17.89 3.71
C THR A 165 -5.53 17.62 5.07
N HIS A 166 -5.32 16.36 5.38
CA HIS A 166 -4.79 15.96 6.68
C HIS A 166 -3.85 14.76 6.58
N VAL A 167 -3.05 14.54 7.62
CA VAL A 167 -2.07 13.48 7.71
C VAL A 167 -2.36 12.64 8.94
N MET A 168 -2.28 11.34 8.77
CA MET A 168 -2.32 10.40 9.86
C MET A 168 -1.27 9.30 9.67
N GLY A 169 -0.98 8.53 10.69
CA GLY A 169 -0.07 7.38 10.62
C GLY A 169 -0.46 6.32 11.62
N THR A 170 -0.06 5.09 11.31
CA THR A 170 -0.23 3.94 12.20
C THR A 170 1.09 3.19 12.35
N THR A 171 1.31 2.59 13.52
CA THR A 171 2.42 1.67 13.74
C THR A 171 1.85 0.28 14.08
N GLY A 172 1.76 -0.57 13.05
CA GLY A 172 1.15 -1.89 13.14
C GLY A 172 -0.39 -1.88 13.14
N GLY A 173 -0.98 -3.07 13.23
CA GLY A 173 -2.39 -3.30 13.45
C GLY A 173 -2.68 -3.65 14.91
N ASN A 174 -3.92 -3.51 15.34
CA ASN A 174 -4.39 -3.97 16.65
C ASN A 174 -4.92 -5.42 16.57
N THR A 175 -5.42 -5.95 17.68
CA THR A 175 -5.95 -7.33 17.74
C THR A 175 -7.18 -7.51 16.83
N ALA A 176 -8.04 -6.51 16.72
CA ALA A 176 -9.20 -6.59 15.82
C ALA A 176 -8.78 -6.65 14.34
N ASP A 177 -7.78 -5.86 13.95
CA ASP A 177 -7.21 -5.91 12.60
C ASP A 177 -6.56 -7.28 12.29
N MET A 178 -5.96 -7.93 13.30
CA MET A 178 -5.43 -9.29 13.13
C MET A 178 -6.55 -10.32 12.95
N ILE A 179 -7.64 -10.22 13.71
CA ILE A 179 -8.80 -11.10 13.59
C ILE A 179 -9.40 -10.92 12.18
N GLU A 180 -9.65 -9.70 11.75
CA GLU A 180 -10.14 -9.39 10.41
C GLU A 180 -9.24 -9.98 9.31
N SER A 181 -7.92 -9.84 9.47
CA SER A 181 -6.94 -10.43 8.55
C SER A 181 -7.08 -11.95 8.42
N LEU A 182 -7.27 -12.66 9.55
CA LEU A 182 -7.45 -14.10 9.57
C LEU A 182 -8.79 -14.52 8.95
N GLU A 183 -9.87 -13.81 9.24
CA GLU A 183 -11.21 -14.08 8.69
C GLU A 183 -11.25 -13.87 7.18
N LEU A 184 -10.67 -12.78 6.68
CA LEU A 184 -10.58 -12.48 5.25
C LEU A 184 -9.71 -13.52 4.52
N THR A 185 -8.61 -13.97 5.14
CA THR A 185 -7.75 -15.01 4.59
C THR A 185 -8.47 -16.38 4.59
N ALA A 186 -9.12 -16.74 5.70
CA ALA A 186 -9.84 -18.02 5.82
C ALA A 186 -11.03 -18.12 4.85
N SER A 187 -11.70 -16.99 4.57
CA SER A 187 -12.78 -16.94 3.59
C SER A 187 -12.31 -16.85 2.14
N GLY A 188 -11.00 -16.77 1.90
CA GLY A 188 -10.42 -16.61 0.55
C GLY A 188 -10.67 -15.23 -0.08
N ARG A 189 -11.12 -14.24 0.68
CA ARG A 189 -11.31 -12.86 0.19
C ARG A 189 -9.99 -12.16 -0.10
N ILE A 190 -8.95 -12.42 0.71
CA ILE A 190 -7.59 -11.93 0.49
C ILE A 190 -6.60 -13.09 0.46
N ASP A 191 -5.53 -12.93 -0.30
CA ASP A 191 -4.40 -13.86 -0.31
C ASP A 191 -3.12 -13.14 0.15
N PRO A 192 -2.64 -13.36 1.41
CA PRO A 192 -1.40 -12.78 1.90
C PRO A 192 -0.15 -13.25 1.15
N ALA A 193 -0.23 -14.35 0.37
CA ALA A 193 0.89 -14.86 -0.40
C ALA A 193 1.37 -13.90 -1.48
N VAL A 194 0.56 -12.91 -1.89
CA VAL A 194 0.99 -11.83 -2.81
C VAL A 194 2.21 -11.07 -2.30
N MET A 195 2.42 -11.03 -0.98
CA MET A 195 3.55 -10.38 -0.33
C MET A 195 4.81 -11.25 -0.32
N VAL A 196 4.69 -12.59 -0.50
CA VAL A 196 5.78 -13.55 -0.34
C VAL A 196 6.54 -13.72 -1.65
N THR A 197 7.86 -13.75 -1.58
CA THR A 197 8.72 -14.03 -2.75
C THR A 197 9.69 -15.17 -2.52
N HIS A 198 9.93 -15.56 -1.26
CA HIS A 198 10.82 -16.65 -0.91
C HIS A 198 10.19 -17.50 0.19
N ILE A 199 10.52 -18.78 0.20
CA ILE A 199 10.22 -19.71 1.29
C ILE A 199 11.50 -20.40 1.75
N GLY A 200 11.52 -20.80 3.01
CA GLY A 200 12.64 -21.56 3.60
C GLY A 200 12.22 -22.35 4.82
N GLY A 201 13.08 -23.24 5.28
CA GLY A 201 12.92 -23.97 6.52
C GLY A 201 13.48 -23.22 7.72
N LEU A 202 13.30 -23.78 8.92
CA LEU A 202 13.78 -23.18 10.17
C LEU A 202 15.33 -23.03 10.17
N ASP A 203 16.05 -23.96 9.56
CA ASP A 203 17.48 -23.94 9.40
C ASP A 203 18.02 -22.74 8.61
N ALA A 204 17.22 -22.20 7.68
CA ALA A 204 17.56 -20.99 6.93
C ALA A 204 17.25 -19.67 7.65
N ALA A 205 16.53 -19.71 8.78
CA ALA A 205 15.97 -18.50 9.42
C ALA A 205 17.05 -17.51 9.87
N ALA A 206 18.12 -17.99 10.53
CA ALA A 206 19.16 -17.13 11.06
C ALA A 206 19.94 -16.41 9.94
N GLU A 207 20.38 -17.15 8.93
CA GLU A 207 21.09 -16.59 7.78
C GLU A 207 20.20 -15.60 6.99
N THR A 208 18.92 -15.97 6.77
CA THR A 208 17.96 -15.10 6.10
C THR A 208 17.79 -13.78 6.85
N THR A 209 17.67 -13.83 8.18
CA THR A 209 17.49 -12.62 9.00
C THR A 209 18.70 -11.71 8.94
N LEU A 210 19.91 -12.26 9.07
CA LEU A 210 21.16 -11.51 9.03
C LEU A 210 21.44 -10.88 7.66
N ASN A 211 21.00 -11.52 6.59
CA ASN A 211 21.21 -11.06 5.22
C ASN A 211 19.98 -10.40 4.58
N LEU A 212 18.91 -10.19 5.34
CA LEU A 212 17.63 -9.68 4.81
C LEU A 212 17.76 -8.42 3.92
N PRO A 213 18.60 -7.42 4.25
CA PRO A 213 18.77 -6.24 3.40
C PRO A 213 19.40 -6.54 2.02
N LYS A 214 20.09 -7.69 1.88
CA LYS A 214 20.76 -8.12 0.64
C LYS A 214 19.89 -9.04 -0.22
N ILE A 215 18.80 -9.59 0.33
CA ILE A 215 17.94 -10.54 -0.36
C ILE A 215 16.79 -9.75 -1.03
N PRO A 216 16.74 -9.69 -2.36
CA PRO A 216 15.72 -8.91 -3.06
C PRO A 216 14.31 -9.47 -2.88
N GLY A 217 13.32 -8.71 -3.34
CA GLY A 217 11.92 -9.14 -3.37
C GLY A 217 11.13 -8.80 -2.11
N GLY A 218 10.02 -9.52 -1.91
CA GLY A 218 9.05 -9.30 -0.84
C GLY A 218 9.37 -10.06 0.46
N LYS A 219 8.32 -10.48 1.17
CA LYS A 219 8.44 -11.24 2.43
C LYS A 219 9.07 -12.61 2.20
N LYS A 220 9.78 -13.10 3.23
CA LYS A 220 10.37 -14.43 3.29
C LYS A 220 9.57 -15.24 4.31
N LEU A 221 8.95 -16.33 3.86
CA LEU A 221 8.14 -17.20 4.69
C LEU A 221 8.99 -18.38 5.17
N ILE A 222 9.14 -18.53 6.49
CA ILE A 222 9.90 -19.61 7.12
C ILE A 222 8.91 -20.64 7.68
N TYR A 223 9.00 -21.86 7.17
CA TYR A 223 8.27 -23.01 7.70
C TYR A 223 9.07 -23.66 8.81
N THR A 224 8.59 -23.56 10.04
CA THR A 224 9.31 -23.99 11.25
C THR A 224 9.48 -25.50 11.39
N HIS A 225 8.73 -26.27 10.61
CA HIS A 225 8.74 -27.75 10.62
C HIS A 225 9.47 -28.37 9.41
N LEU A 226 10.07 -27.52 8.57
CA LEU A 226 10.82 -27.96 7.39
C LEU A 226 12.32 -27.64 7.54
N THR A 227 13.15 -28.45 6.90
CA THR A 227 14.55 -28.19 6.61
C THR A 227 14.67 -27.89 5.13
N MET A 228 14.99 -26.66 4.77
CA MET A 228 15.02 -26.20 3.38
C MET A 228 15.82 -24.91 3.28
N PRO A 229 16.75 -24.77 2.33
CA PRO A 229 17.42 -23.49 2.08
C PRO A 229 16.40 -22.43 1.65
N LEU A 230 16.71 -21.16 1.93
CA LEU A 230 15.88 -20.07 1.41
C LEU A 230 15.85 -20.13 -0.12
N THR A 231 14.67 -20.27 -0.69
CA THR A 231 14.47 -20.47 -2.13
C THR A 231 13.46 -19.46 -2.66
N ALA A 232 13.77 -18.80 -3.77
CA ALA A 232 12.81 -17.92 -4.44
C ALA A 232 11.65 -18.73 -5.04
N LEU A 233 10.43 -18.19 -4.99
CA LEU A 233 9.25 -18.86 -5.55
C LEU A 233 9.38 -19.08 -7.07
N THR A 234 10.10 -18.22 -7.77
CA THR A 234 10.43 -18.39 -9.20
C THR A 234 11.23 -19.66 -9.47
N ASP A 235 12.17 -19.98 -8.57
CA ASP A 235 13.04 -21.15 -8.72
C ASP A 235 12.31 -22.47 -8.39
N LEU A 236 11.25 -22.38 -7.56
CA LEU A 236 10.39 -23.54 -7.28
C LEU A 236 9.47 -23.90 -8.45
N ARG A 237 9.03 -22.90 -9.20
CA ARG A 237 8.16 -23.12 -10.38
C ARG A 237 8.92 -23.63 -11.60
N ALA A 238 10.24 -23.49 -11.59
CA ALA A 238 11.11 -23.97 -12.67
C ALA A 238 11.52 -25.44 -12.51
N LYS A 239 11.15 -26.10 -11.41
CA LYS A 239 11.35 -27.53 -11.13
C LYS A 239 10.03 -28.28 -11.23
#